data_e4d32475c132fd33076076d30173f621
#
_entry.id   e4d32475c132fd33076076d30173f621
#
_cell.length_a   1.000
_cell.length_b   1.000
_cell.length_c   1.000
_cell.angle_alpha   90.00
_cell.angle_beta   90.00
_cell.angle_gamma   90.00
#
_symmetry.space_group_name_H-M   'P 1'
#
loop_
_entity.id
_entity.type
_entity.pdbx_description
1 polymer ?
#
loop_
_entity_poly.entity_id
_entity_poly.type
_entity_poly.pdbx_seq_one_letter_code
_entity_poly.pdbx_strand_id
1 'polypeptide(L)'
;MQKRIVECVPNFSEGRNLETIKQITDVIEASKGVKLLDVDPGEATNRTVVTFVGDPESVCNAAVAAIKRATELIDMRQHKGAHPRMGACDVCPLIPVSGITLEECAELARALAKRIAEELGVPTYCYEAAAFTPERRNLAVCRAGEYEALPEKMTDEKRKPDFGARPYDEAVAKSGATAVGARDFLVAVNYNLNTTSTRRANAIAFDVREKGRPMREGNPITGKIIKDENGNPVMKPGTLKACKAIGWFIEEYGIAQVSMNMTNLAITPLHVAFDEVCRAAEARGVRVTGAEIVGLVPKSVLVDAGRHFLRKQNRSTGLPERELVRIAIESMGLSNLKEFKPEEKVIEYMLEAEEMKGVKKLVDMTCTGFAEETASESPAPGGGSISAYMGALAAALGTMVANLSSHKAGWDDRWEFFSDWADNGMAVMNELLYLVDEDTAAFNKIMDVFGMPKGTDEEKAARAEAMEVATLYATQVPLRTMKAAYKAFDVVRAMAEEGNPNSVSDAGVGALAARSAVMGACLNVKINAAGLKDRAMAEAMVAEAMEIQAAAQKAETEILAVVESKIA
;
A
#
# COMPACT_ATOMS: atom_id res chain seq x y z
N MET A 1 -0.46 13.22 -3.04
CA MET A 1 -1.47 12.15 -3.33
C MET A 1 -0.81 10.82 -3.05
N GLN A 2 -1.54 9.88 -2.46
CA GLN A 2 -1.01 8.53 -2.25
C GLN A 2 -0.73 7.89 -3.61
N LYS A 3 0.44 7.28 -3.78
CA LYS A 3 0.83 6.62 -5.03
C LYS A 3 -0.11 5.45 -5.31
N ARG A 4 -0.60 5.34 -6.53
CA ARG A 4 -1.43 4.20 -6.96
C ARG A 4 -0.54 3.02 -7.26
N ILE A 5 -0.67 1.95 -6.47
CA ILE A 5 0.12 0.72 -6.59
C ILE A 5 -0.82 -0.47 -6.70
N VAL A 6 -0.61 -1.29 -7.72
CA VAL A 6 -1.30 -2.55 -7.96
C VAL A 6 -0.27 -3.67 -7.95
N GLU A 7 -0.60 -4.77 -7.28
CA GLU A 7 0.10 -6.03 -7.38
C GLU A 7 -0.57 -6.92 -8.42
N CYS A 8 0.20 -7.64 -9.21
CA CYS A 8 -0.28 -8.69 -10.10
C CYS A 8 0.40 -10.02 -9.75
N VAL A 9 -0.40 -11.07 -9.63
CA VAL A 9 0.09 -12.40 -9.23
C VAL A 9 -0.32 -13.46 -10.26
N PRO A 10 0.19 -13.38 -11.52
CA PRO A 10 -0.11 -14.38 -12.53
C PRO A 10 0.50 -15.72 -12.16
N ASN A 11 -0.18 -16.78 -12.58
CA ASN A 11 0.29 -18.14 -12.39
C ASN A 11 0.40 -18.81 -13.75
N PHE A 12 1.63 -19.22 -14.09
CA PHE A 12 1.94 -19.83 -15.37
C PHE A 12 2.01 -21.36 -15.25
N SER A 13 1.54 -22.08 -16.25
CA SER A 13 1.53 -23.54 -16.31
C SER A 13 2.90 -24.09 -16.75
N GLU A 14 3.92 -23.76 -16.02
CA GLU A 14 5.28 -24.27 -16.10
C GLU A 14 5.95 -24.14 -14.72
N GLY A 15 6.48 -25.20 -14.19
CA GLY A 15 7.13 -25.20 -12.87
C GLY A 15 8.40 -26.04 -12.83
N ARG A 16 8.85 -26.54 -13.99
CA ARG A 16 9.99 -27.48 -14.13
C ARG A 16 11.11 -26.92 -14.98
N ASN A 17 10.76 -26.25 -16.08
CA ASN A 17 11.74 -25.64 -16.97
C ASN A 17 12.05 -24.21 -16.54
N LEU A 18 13.13 -24.06 -15.75
CA LEU A 18 13.55 -22.76 -15.22
C LEU A 18 13.93 -21.76 -16.31
N GLU A 19 14.39 -22.22 -17.48
CA GLU A 19 14.70 -21.35 -18.62
C GLU A 19 13.42 -20.74 -19.22
N THR A 20 12.35 -21.52 -19.35
CA THR A 20 11.04 -21.04 -19.78
C THR A 20 10.48 -20.02 -18.78
N ILE A 21 10.57 -20.33 -17.48
CA ILE A 21 10.13 -19.42 -16.42
C ILE A 21 10.91 -18.12 -16.50
N LYS A 22 12.23 -18.20 -16.60
CA LYS A 22 13.11 -17.02 -16.71
C LYS A 22 12.75 -16.16 -17.92
N GLN A 23 12.50 -16.72 -19.09
CA GLN A 23 12.09 -15.96 -20.26
C GLN A 23 10.75 -15.23 -20.09
N ILE A 24 9.84 -15.74 -19.27
CA ILE A 24 8.58 -15.08 -18.92
C ILE A 24 8.84 -13.95 -17.91
N THR A 25 9.68 -14.18 -16.90
CA THR A 25 9.97 -13.17 -15.87
C THR A 25 10.87 -12.06 -16.39
N ASP A 26 11.81 -12.33 -17.30
CA ASP A 26 12.65 -11.30 -17.95
C ASP A 26 11.83 -10.23 -18.67
N VAL A 27 10.68 -10.62 -19.26
CA VAL A 27 9.76 -9.65 -19.90
C VAL A 27 9.10 -8.74 -18.86
N ILE A 28 8.82 -9.25 -17.68
CA ILE A 28 8.27 -8.46 -16.56
C ILE A 28 9.34 -7.49 -16.06
N GLU A 29 10.55 -7.97 -15.81
CA GLU A 29 11.68 -7.14 -15.33
C GLU A 29 12.06 -6.03 -16.34
N ALA A 30 11.94 -6.31 -17.63
CA ALA A 30 12.19 -5.32 -18.69
C ALA A 30 11.05 -4.28 -18.83
N SER A 31 9.91 -4.51 -18.22
CA SER A 31 8.75 -3.61 -18.29
C SER A 31 8.97 -2.37 -17.41
N LYS A 32 8.92 -1.18 -18.04
CA LYS A 32 9.12 0.08 -17.33
C LYS A 32 7.99 0.33 -16.32
N GLY A 33 8.34 0.79 -15.12
CA GLY A 33 7.37 1.13 -14.07
C GLY A 33 6.84 -0.08 -13.29
N VAL A 34 7.47 -1.26 -13.47
CA VAL A 34 7.11 -2.50 -12.78
C VAL A 34 8.33 -3.05 -12.04
N LYS A 35 8.10 -3.65 -10.88
CA LYS A 35 9.10 -4.40 -10.13
C LYS A 35 8.65 -5.84 -9.94
N LEU A 36 9.48 -6.79 -10.39
CA LEU A 36 9.35 -8.20 -10.04
C LEU A 36 9.74 -8.39 -8.58
N LEU A 37 8.86 -9.02 -7.78
CA LEU A 37 9.07 -9.21 -6.35
C LEU A 37 9.38 -10.66 -5.98
N ASP A 38 8.72 -11.62 -6.66
CA ASP A 38 8.86 -13.03 -6.32
C ASP A 38 8.58 -13.93 -7.52
N VAL A 39 9.28 -15.06 -7.56
CA VAL A 39 9.10 -16.14 -8.55
C VAL A 39 9.16 -17.46 -7.79
N ASP A 40 8.02 -18.14 -7.65
CA ASP A 40 7.87 -19.38 -6.89
C ASP A 40 7.50 -20.56 -7.82
N PRO A 41 8.48 -21.33 -8.33
CA PRO A 41 8.24 -22.49 -9.17
C PRO A 41 7.88 -23.73 -8.34
N GLY A 42 6.76 -24.35 -8.68
CA GLY A 42 6.29 -25.60 -8.07
C GLY A 42 6.45 -26.80 -9.02
N GLU A 43 7.47 -27.63 -8.84
CA GLU A 43 7.77 -28.77 -9.70
C GLU A 43 6.63 -29.81 -9.74
N ALA A 44 6.08 -30.17 -8.57
CA ALA A 44 5.00 -31.15 -8.45
C ALA A 44 3.69 -30.68 -9.10
N THR A 45 3.39 -29.40 -8.94
CA THR A 45 2.20 -28.76 -9.52
C THR A 45 2.38 -28.40 -10.99
N ASN A 46 3.63 -28.37 -11.46
CA ASN A 46 4.04 -27.87 -12.77
C ASN A 46 3.45 -26.48 -13.05
N ARG A 47 3.68 -25.55 -12.11
CA ARG A 47 3.10 -24.21 -12.08
C ARG A 47 4.04 -23.26 -11.36
N THR A 48 4.19 -22.07 -11.86
CA THR A 48 4.95 -20.99 -11.21
C THR A 48 4.01 -19.85 -10.85
N VAL A 49 4.11 -19.39 -9.61
CA VAL A 49 3.49 -18.14 -9.15
C VAL A 49 4.51 -17.04 -9.32
N VAL A 50 4.13 -15.96 -9.99
CA VAL A 50 4.98 -14.79 -10.18
C VAL A 50 4.30 -13.59 -9.55
N THR A 51 5.03 -12.79 -8.77
CA THR A 51 4.50 -11.58 -8.12
C THR A 51 5.25 -10.36 -8.59
N PHE A 52 4.54 -9.37 -9.11
CA PHE A 52 5.12 -8.09 -9.47
C PHE A 52 4.16 -6.94 -9.15
N VAL A 53 4.71 -5.75 -8.98
CA VAL A 53 3.97 -4.54 -8.60
C VAL A 53 4.39 -3.34 -9.44
N GLY A 54 3.54 -2.34 -9.50
CA GLY A 54 3.81 -1.08 -10.19
C GLY A 54 2.58 -0.18 -10.21
N ASP A 55 2.63 0.87 -11.03
CA ASP A 55 1.44 1.64 -11.33
C ASP A 55 0.43 0.83 -12.15
N PRO A 56 -0.87 1.17 -12.10
CA PRO A 56 -1.93 0.38 -12.74
C PRO A 56 -1.72 0.11 -14.23
N GLU A 57 -1.23 1.08 -14.99
CA GLU A 57 -1.03 0.96 -16.44
C GLU A 57 0.19 0.09 -16.75
N SER A 58 1.31 0.34 -16.10
CA SER A 58 2.55 -0.43 -16.26
C SER A 58 2.35 -1.90 -15.89
N VAL A 59 1.63 -2.19 -14.81
CA VAL A 59 1.30 -3.56 -14.38
C VAL A 59 0.47 -4.28 -15.45
N CYS A 60 -0.55 -3.64 -16.01
CA CYS A 60 -1.35 -4.24 -17.08
C CYS A 60 -0.51 -4.50 -18.34
N ASN A 61 0.38 -3.60 -18.72
CA ASN A 61 1.26 -3.77 -19.85
C ASN A 61 2.23 -4.94 -19.65
N ALA A 62 2.84 -5.06 -18.48
CA ALA A 62 3.70 -6.17 -18.12
C ALA A 62 2.95 -7.52 -18.10
N ALA A 63 1.71 -7.54 -17.58
CA ALA A 63 0.87 -8.74 -17.58
C ALA A 63 0.57 -9.22 -19.00
N VAL A 64 0.17 -8.34 -19.93
CA VAL A 64 -0.06 -8.68 -21.33
C VAL A 64 1.23 -9.24 -21.98
N ALA A 65 2.38 -8.57 -21.76
CA ALA A 65 3.66 -9.01 -22.30
C ALA A 65 4.08 -10.40 -21.77
N ALA A 66 3.93 -10.63 -20.45
CA ALA A 66 4.24 -11.92 -19.83
C ALA A 66 3.32 -13.05 -20.31
N ILE A 67 2.00 -12.79 -20.43
CA ILE A 67 1.03 -13.75 -20.96
C ILE A 67 1.34 -14.07 -22.42
N LYS A 68 1.67 -13.07 -23.23
CA LYS A 68 2.12 -13.29 -24.61
C LYS A 68 3.32 -14.25 -24.64
N ARG A 69 4.35 -13.96 -23.83
CA ARG A 69 5.54 -14.82 -23.78
C ARG A 69 5.23 -16.23 -23.31
N ALA A 70 4.35 -16.37 -22.31
CA ALA A 70 3.92 -17.68 -21.84
C ALA A 70 3.19 -18.49 -22.93
N THR A 71 2.31 -17.88 -23.72
CA THR A 71 1.57 -18.56 -24.80
C THR A 71 2.48 -18.93 -25.99
N GLU A 72 3.59 -18.24 -26.17
CA GLU A 72 4.62 -18.61 -27.16
C GLU A 72 5.38 -19.88 -26.75
N LEU A 73 5.73 -19.99 -25.45
CA LEU A 73 6.62 -21.01 -24.89
C LEU A 73 5.92 -22.25 -24.37
N ILE A 74 4.70 -22.12 -23.82
CA ILE A 74 3.96 -23.20 -23.16
C ILE A 74 2.92 -23.75 -24.13
N ASP A 75 2.91 -25.08 -24.28
CA ASP A 75 1.91 -25.82 -25.04
C ASP A 75 1.03 -26.63 -24.09
N MET A 76 -0.18 -26.17 -23.86
CA MET A 76 -1.14 -26.79 -22.93
C MET A 76 -1.53 -28.22 -23.32
N ARG A 77 -1.42 -28.60 -24.59
CA ARG A 77 -1.69 -29.98 -25.06
C ARG A 77 -0.72 -30.98 -24.46
N GLN A 78 0.49 -30.53 -24.08
CA GLN A 78 1.54 -31.36 -23.49
C GLN A 78 1.66 -31.20 -21.97
N HIS A 79 0.99 -30.19 -21.41
CA HIS A 79 1.10 -29.84 -20.00
C HIS A 79 0.40 -30.85 -19.08
N LYS A 80 1.12 -31.32 -18.03
CA LYS A 80 0.59 -32.15 -16.94
C LYS A 80 1.16 -31.67 -15.60
N GLY A 81 0.29 -31.51 -14.61
CA GLY A 81 0.63 -31.13 -13.23
C GLY A 81 -0.51 -31.48 -12.28
N ALA A 82 -0.22 -31.55 -10.99
CA ALA A 82 -1.22 -31.90 -9.97
C ALA A 82 -2.20 -30.75 -9.66
N HIS A 83 -1.88 -29.52 -10.07
CA HIS A 83 -2.73 -28.34 -9.82
C HIS A 83 -3.74 -28.13 -10.94
N PRO A 84 -5.02 -27.81 -10.63
CA PRO A 84 -6.01 -27.42 -11.63
C PRO A 84 -5.56 -26.24 -12.48
N ARG A 85 -5.78 -26.29 -13.79
CA ARG A 85 -5.34 -25.23 -14.73
C ARG A 85 -6.25 -25.14 -15.96
N MET A 86 -6.28 -23.95 -16.60
CA MET A 86 -7.03 -23.72 -17.83
C MET A 86 -6.16 -23.29 -19.01
N GLY A 87 -4.99 -22.75 -18.79
CA GLY A 87 -4.16 -22.21 -19.86
C GLY A 87 -2.71 -21.96 -19.46
N ALA A 88 -1.90 -21.53 -20.43
CA ALA A 88 -0.49 -21.19 -20.25
C ALA A 88 -0.28 -20.15 -19.12
N CYS A 89 -1.12 -19.14 -19.08
CA CYS A 89 -1.39 -18.37 -17.87
C CYS A 89 -2.77 -18.78 -17.35
N ASP A 90 -2.80 -19.49 -16.24
CA ASP A 90 -4.04 -20.02 -15.66
C ASP A 90 -4.87 -18.91 -15.01
N VAL A 91 -4.24 -18.07 -14.17
CA VAL A 91 -4.88 -16.94 -13.50
C VAL A 91 -3.99 -15.70 -13.55
N CYS A 92 -4.61 -14.52 -13.62
CA CYS A 92 -3.95 -13.22 -13.59
C CYS A 92 -4.78 -12.25 -12.72
N PRO A 93 -4.67 -12.32 -11.38
CA PRO A 93 -5.34 -11.41 -10.48
C PRO A 93 -4.62 -10.08 -10.36
N LEU A 94 -5.38 -9.00 -10.24
CA LEU A 94 -4.93 -7.69 -9.80
C LEU A 94 -5.36 -7.46 -8.35
N ILE A 95 -4.47 -6.88 -7.54
CA ILE A 95 -4.66 -6.69 -6.11
C ILE A 95 -4.36 -5.24 -5.76
N PRO A 96 -5.28 -4.50 -5.13
CA PRO A 96 -5.01 -3.14 -4.68
C PRO A 96 -3.99 -3.16 -3.52
N VAL A 97 -2.91 -2.39 -3.65
CA VAL A 97 -1.89 -2.24 -2.59
C VAL A 97 -2.01 -0.86 -1.95
N SER A 98 -2.05 0.20 -2.74
CA SER A 98 -2.07 1.58 -2.25
C SER A 98 -2.73 2.52 -3.27
N GLY A 99 -3.47 3.51 -2.79
CA GLY A 99 -4.03 4.60 -3.63
C GLY A 99 -5.04 4.18 -4.69
N ILE A 100 -5.57 2.96 -4.64
CA ILE A 100 -6.57 2.40 -5.55
C ILE A 100 -7.52 1.48 -4.78
N THR A 101 -8.81 1.51 -5.12
CA THR A 101 -9.82 0.66 -4.49
C THR A 101 -9.94 -0.70 -5.20
N LEU A 102 -10.61 -1.66 -4.54
CA LEU A 102 -10.90 -2.96 -5.15
C LEU A 102 -11.82 -2.83 -6.37
N GLU A 103 -12.77 -1.90 -6.33
CA GLU A 103 -13.69 -1.61 -7.43
C GLU A 103 -12.94 -1.06 -8.65
N GLU A 104 -12.00 -0.12 -8.43
CA GLU A 104 -11.14 0.39 -9.50
C GLU A 104 -10.23 -0.72 -10.07
N CYS A 105 -9.69 -1.60 -9.22
CA CYS A 105 -8.95 -2.78 -9.66
C CYS A 105 -9.83 -3.74 -10.46
N ALA A 106 -11.11 -3.89 -10.13
CA ALA A 106 -12.03 -4.74 -10.87
C ALA A 106 -12.29 -4.20 -12.29
N GLU A 107 -12.45 -2.89 -12.44
CA GLU A 107 -12.57 -2.26 -13.77
C GLU A 107 -11.26 -2.44 -14.57
N LEU A 108 -10.12 -2.26 -13.93
CA LEU A 108 -8.81 -2.47 -14.54
C LEU A 108 -8.63 -3.94 -15.00
N ALA A 109 -9.06 -4.91 -14.18
CA ALA A 109 -9.01 -6.33 -14.51
C ALA A 109 -9.92 -6.70 -15.69
N ARG A 110 -11.12 -6.10 -15.80
CA ARG A 110 -12.01 -6.27 -16.96
C ARG A 110 -11.38 -5.71 -18.24
N ALA A 111 -10.78 -4.53 -18.15
CA ALA A 111 -10.05 -3.93 -19.27
C ALA A 111 -8.85 -4.80 -19.70
N LEU A 112 -8.08 -5.31 -18.72
CA LEU A 112 -6.97 -6.24 -18.97
C LEU A 112 -7.44 -7.54 -19.63
N ALA A 113 -8.53 -8.14 -19.14
CA ALA A 113 -9.11 -9.36 -19.71
C ALA A 113 -9.52 -9.16 -21.18
N LYS A 114 -10.14 -8.02 -21.49
CA LYS A 114 -10.50 -7.66 -22.86
C LYS A 114 -9.25 -7.50 -23.74
N ARG A 115 -8.22 -6.79 -23.28
CA ARG A 115 -6.95 -6.62 -24.01
C ARG A 115 -6.26 -7.95 -24.29
N ILE A 116 -6.16 -8.85 -23.31
CA ILE A 116 -5.58 -10.19 -23.51
C ILE A 116 -6.32 -10.94 -24.60
N ALA A 117 -7.65 -10.89 -24.63
CA ALA A 117 -8.45 -11.56 -25.64
C ALA A 117 -8.28 -10.93 -27.04
N GLU A 118 -8.26 -9.61 -27.14
CA GLU A 118 -8.15 -8.89 -28.42
C GLU A 118 -6.74 -8.87 -29.00
N GLU A 119 -5.73 -8.63 -28.15
CA GLU A 119 -4.33 -8.50 -28.60
C GLU A 119 -3.63 -9.87 -28.78
N LEU A 120 -3.94 -10.85 -27.92
CA LEU A 120 -3.25 -12.16 -27.91
C LEU A 120 -4.12 -13.30 -28.44
N GLY A 121 -5.41 -13.09 -28.60
CA GLY A 121 -6.35 -14.14 -28.99
C GLY A 121 -6.56 -15.22 -27.92
N VAL A 122 -6.24 -14.94 -26.65
CA VAL A 122 -6.42 -15.86 -25.54
C VAL A 122 -7.79 -15.63 -24.91
N PRO A 123 -8.69 -16.64 -24.86
CA PRO A 123 -9.98 -16.49 -24.21
C PRO A 123 -9.85 -16.18 -22.72
N THR A 124 -10.66 -15.25 -22.20
CA THR A 124 -10.57 -14.81 -20.80
C THR A 124 -11.89 -14.91 -20.05
N TYR A 125 -11.78 -15.27 -18.77
CA TYR A 125 -12.87 -15.32 -17.79
C TYR A 125 -12.62 -14.30 -16.70
N CYS A 126 -13.62 -13.47 -16.37
CA CYS A 126 -13.53 -12.54 -15.26
C CYS A 126 -14.02 -13.21 -13.96
N TYR A 127 -13.24 -13.12 -12.88
CA TYR A 127 -13.59 -13.73 -11.60
C TYR A 127 -13.41 -12.77 -10.41
N GLU A 128 -13.84 -13.19 -9.21
CA GLU A 128 -13.86 -12.41 -7.97
C GLU A 128 -14.57 -11.07 -8.16
N ALA A 129 -13.98 -9.93 -7.77
CA ALA A 129 -14.61 -8.62 -7.91
C ALA A 129 -14.79 -8.19 -9.38
N ALA A 130 -14.01 -8.75 -10.31
CA ALA A 130 -14.14 -8.48 -11.74
C ALA A 130 -15.25 -9.28 -12.42
N ALA A 131 -15.83 -10.29 -11.76
CA ALA A 131 -16.86 -11.16 -12.33
C ALA A 131 -18.09 -10.38 -12.81
N PHE A 132 -18.64 -10.75 -13.97
CA PHE A 132 -19.88 -10.19 -14.50
C PHE A 132 -21.14 -10.84 -13.91
N THR A 133 -20.99 -12.04 -13.33
CA THR A 133 -22.09 -12.74 -12.66
C THR A 133 -21.67 -13.23 -11.27
N PRO A 134 -22.60 -13.32 -10.30
CA PRO A 134 -22.27 -13.76 -8.94
C PRO A 134 -21.61 -15.14 -8.88
N GLU A 135 -22.00 -16.06 -9.76
CA GLU A 135 -21.46 -17.43 -9.79
C GLU A 135 -19.98 -17.45 -10.17
N ARG A 136 -19.55 -16.55 -11.06
CA ARG A 136 -18.17 -16.44 -11.53
C ARG A 136 -17.23 -15.75 -10.54
N ARG A 137 -17.76 -15.20 -9.46
CA ARG A 137 -16.90 -14.74 -8.34
C ARG A 137 -16.05 -15.88 -7.80
N ASN A 138 -16.58 -17.09 -7.79
CA ASN A 138 -15.78 -18.24 -7.40
C ASN A 138 -14.93 -18.75 -8.59
N LEU A 139 -13.61 -18.59 -8.50
CA LEU A 139 -12.66 -19.07 -9.51
C LEU A 139 -12.89 -20.55 -9.88
N ALA A 140 -13.29 -21.41 -8.92
CA ALA A 140 -13.56 -22.82 -9.18
C ALA A 140 -14.68 -23.03 -10.21
N VAL A 141 -15.64 -22.13 -10.31
CA VAL A 141 -16.72 -22.16 -11.32
C VAL A 141 -16.14 -21.83 -12.70
N CYS A 142 -15.31 -20.80 -12.80
CA CYS A 142 -14.62 -20.47 -14.06
C CYS A 142 -13.71 -21.62 -14.51
N ARG A 143 -13.06 -22.30 -13.58
CA ARG A 143 -12.08 -23.35 -13.83
C ARG A 143 -12.71 -24.77 -13.95
N ALA A 144 -14.02 -24.91 -13.71
CA ALA A 144 -14.69 -26.22 -13.69
C ALA A 144 -14.42 -27.02 -14.97
N GLY A 145 -13.95 -28.28 -14.80
CA GLY A 145 -13.53 -29.17 -15.88
C GLY A 145 -12.16 -28.82 -16.48
N GLU A 146 -11.48 -27.83 -15.98
CA GLU A 146 -10.12 -27.43 -16.31
C GLU A 146 -9.88 -27.17 -17.82
N TYR A 147 -8.64 -27.36 -18.28
CA TYR A 147 -8.28 -27.21 -19.69
C TYR A 147 -9.04 -28.18 -20.59
N GLU A 148 -9.29 -29.39 -20.11
CA GLU A 148 -9.95 -30.48 -20.86
C GLU A 148 -11.41 -30.16 -21.21
N ALA A 149 -12.07 -29.30 -20.45
CA ALA A 149 -13.46 -28.87 -20.74
C ALA A 149 -13.55 -27.69 -21.70
N LEU A 150 -12.43 -27.07 -22.10
CA LEU A 150 -12.47 -25.89 -22.98
C LEU A 150 -13.22 -26.12 -24.31
N PRO A 151 -13.06 -27.26 -25.01
CA PRO A 151 -13.81 -27.50 -26.25
C PRO A 151 -15.33 -27.34 -26.10
N GLU A 152 -15.88 -27.84 -24.99
CA GLU A 152 -17.31 -27.70 -24.69
C GLU A 152 -17.64 -26.28 -24.20
N LYS A 153 -16.81 -25.71 -23.31
CA LYS A 153 -17.06 -24.38 -22.71
C LYS A 153 -17.09 -23.28 -23.74
N MET A 154 -16.26 -23.34 -24.78
CA MET A 154 -16.18 -22.31 -25.81
C MET A 154 -17.50 -22.15 -26.60
N THR A 155 -18.35 -23.19 -26.65
CA THR A 155 -19.62 -23.20 -27.38
C THR A 155 -20.86 -23.15 -26.49
N ASP A 156 -20.69 -23.31 -25.16
CA ASP A 156 -21.77 -23.30 -24.19
C ASP A 156 -22.11 -21.85 -23.77
N GLU A 157 -23.30 -21.36 -24.07
CA GLU A 157 -23.74 -19.99 -23.76
C GLU A 157 -23.60 -19.58 -22.30
N LYS A 158 -23.67 -20.52 -21.34
CA LYS A 158 -23.55 -20.24 -19.90
C LYS A 158 -22.08 -20.30 -19.40
N ARG A 159 -21.24 -21.08 -20.09
CA ARG A 159 -19.86 -21.35 -19.67
C ARG A 159 -18.80 -20.71 -20.56
N LYS A 160 -19.19 -20.07 -21.68
CA LYS A 160 -18.26 -19.41 -22.60
C LYS A 160 -17.44 -18.31 -21.92
N PRO A 161 -16.24 -18.00 -22.41
CA PRO A 161 -15.43 -16.90 -21.92
C PRO A 161 -16.19 -15.57 -21.98
N ASP A 162 -15.82 -14.63 -21.10
CA ASP A 162 -16.36 -13.27 -21.10
C ASP A 162 -15.84 -12.47 -22.29
N PHE A 163 -14.56 -12.73 -22.68
CA PHE A 163 -13.96 -12.14 -23.88
C PHE A 163 -13.25 -13.21 -24.69
N GLY A 164 -13.19 -13.01 -26.01
CA GLY A 164 -12.51 -13.92 -26.93
C GLY A 164 -13.23 -15.26 -27.13
N ALA A 165 -14.55 -15.33 -26.86
CA ALA A 165 -15.35 -16.50 -27.17
C ALA A 165 -15.34 -16.78 -28.67
N ARG A 166 -14.91 -17.99 -29.07
CA ARG A 166 -14.81 -18.45 -30.44
C ARG A 166 -14.81 -19.99 -30.48
N PRO A 167 -14.98 -20.63 -31.65
CA PRO A 167 -14.80 -22.07 -31.75
C PRO A 167 -13.41 -22.49 -31.26
N TYR A 168 -13.34 -23.66 -30.62
CA TYR A 168 -12.07 -24.22 -30.18
C TYR A 168 -11.19 -24.55 -31.38
N ASP A 169 -10.04 -23.91 -31.46
CA ASP A 169 -9.07 -24.04 -32.56
C ASP A 169 -7.65 -24.38 -32.04
N GLU A 170 -6.69 -24.55 -32.93
CA GLU A 170 -5.30 -24.86 -32.62
C GLU A 170 -4.64 -23.81 -31.71
N ALA A 171 -5.01 -22.54 -31.85
CA ALA A 171 -4.44 -21.48 -31.02
C ALA A 171 -4.97 -21.58 -29.58
N VAL A 172 -6.26 -21.81 -29.39
CA VAL A 172 -6.86 -22.06 -28.08
C VAL A 172 -6.36 -23.38 -27.48
N ALA A 173 -6.17 -24.40 -28.31
CA ALA A 173 -5.59 -25.67 -27.88
C ALA A 173 -4.18 -25.48 -27.31
N LYS A 174 -3.35 -24.63 -27.94
CA LYS A 174 -2.00 -24.35 -27.46
C LYS A 174 -2.00 -23.49 -26.21
N SER A 175 -2.72 -22.36 -26.19
CA SER A 175 -2.68 -21.37 -25.12
C SER A 175 -3.58 -21.71 -23.93
N GLY A 176 -4.69 -22.43 -24.17
CA GLY A 176 -5.80 -22.52 -23.22
C GLY A 176 -6.52 -21.17 -23.02
N ALA A 177 -7.08 -20.96 -21.84
CA ALA A 177 -7.78 -19.76 -21.42
C ALA A 177 -7.23 -19.22 -20.10
N THR A 178 -7.38 -17.92 -19.86
CA THR A 178 -6.90 -17.26 -18.65
C THR A 178 -8.05 -16.70 -17.81
N ALA A 179 -8.05 -16.95 -16.50
CA ALA A 179 -8.93 -16.26 -15.57
C ALA A 179 -8.27 -14.96 -15.08
N VAL A 180 -8.92 -13.82 -15.35
CA VAL A 180 -8.45 -12.49 -14.92
C VAL A 180 -9.39 -11.96 -13.85
N GLY A 181 -8.88 -11.44 -12.74
CA GLY A 181 -9.73 -10.99 -11.65
C GLY A 181 -9.14 -9.87 -10.83
N ALA A 182 -9.94 -9.36 -9.91
CA ALA A 182 -9.48 -8.48 -8.86
C ALA A 182 -9.91 -9.05 -7.51
N ARG A 183 -8.98 -9.08 -6.55
CA ARG A 183 -9.24 -9.60 -5.20
C ARG A 183 -8.53 -8.76 -4.15
N ASP A 184 -9.00 -8.87 -2.92
CA ASP A 184 -8.32 -8.26 -1.78
C ASP A 184 -6.93 -8.86 -1.57
N PHE A 185 -6.09 -8.09 -0.86
CA PHE A 185 -4.76 -8.54 -0.49
C PHE A 185 -4.87 -9.70 0.50
N LEU A 186 -4.14 -10.77 0.23
CA LEU A 186 -4.04 -11.92 1.11
C LEU A 186 -2.72 -11.85 1.88
N VAL A 187 -2.79 -11.88 3.20
CA VAL A 187 -1.60 -12.03 4.05
C VAL A 187 -1.59 -13.41 4.67
N ALA A 188 -0.51 -14.14 4.45
CA ALA A 188 -0.22 -15.39 5.14
C ALA A 188 0.65 -15.10 6.38
N VAL A 189 0.23 -15.62 7.54
CA VAL A 189 0.96 -15.43 8.80
C VAL A 189 0.95 -16.72 9.63
N ASN A 190 2.08 -17.03 10.22
CA ASN A 190 2.24 -18.14 11.15
C ASN A 190 2.46 -17.61 12.56
N TYR A 191 1.61 -17.99 13.52
CA TYR A 191 1.75 -17.63 14.92
C TYR A 191 2.51 -18.72 15.67
N ASN A 192 3.67 -18.37 16.24
CA ASN A 192 4.58 -19.26 16.92
C ASN A 192 4.04 -19.58 18.32
N LEU A 193 4.01 -20.85 18.69
CA LEU A 193 3.49 -21.30 19.97
C LEU A 193 4.60 -21.93 20.83
N ASN A 194 4.54 -21.72 22.15
CA ASN A 194 5.44 -22.37 23.12
C ASN A 194 5.07 -23.84 23.36
N THR A 195 4.71 -24.59 22.31
CA THR A 195 4.33 -26.00 22.39
C THR A 195 4.75 -26.73 21.12
N THR A 196 4.98 -28.04 21.24
CA THR A 196 5.17 -28.95 20.10
C THR A 196 3.88 -29.62 19.65
N SER A 197 2.77 -29.37 20.35
CA SER A 197 1.49 -30.05 20.16
C SER A 197 0.70 -29.49 18.97
N THR A 198 0.78 -30.15 17.82
CA THR A 198 -0.09 -29.87 16.65
C THR A 198 -1.58 -29.92 17.00
N ARG A 199 -1.98 -30.80 17.95
CA ARG A 199 -3.37 -30.88 18.42
C ARG A 199 -3.82 -29.57 19.08
N ARG A 200 -2.97 -28.92 19.91
CA ARG A 200 -3.28 -27.62 20.52
C ARG A 200 -3.29 -26.51 19.49
N ALA A 201 -2.33 -26.49 18.58
CA ALA A 201 -2.30 -25.53 17.48
C ALA A 201 -3.56 -25.62 16.60
N ASN A 202 -3.99 -26.84 16.21
CA ASN A 202 -5.24 -27.04 15.50
C ASN A 202 -6.47 -26.60 16.31
N ALA A 203 -6.48 -26.84 17.62
CA ALA A 203 -7.58 -26.42 18.46
C ALA A 203 -7.71 -24.89 18.50
N ILE A 204 -6.60 -24.15 18.55
CA ILE A 204 -6.56 -22.70 18.47
C ILE A 204 -7.02 -22.24 17.07
N ALA A 205 -6.45 -22.81 16.01
CA ALA A 205 -6.82 -22.49 14.62
C ALA A 205 -8.33 -22.65 14.37
N PHE A 206 -8.95 -23.70 14.92
CA PHE A 206 -10.37 -23.98 14.76
C PHE A 206 -11.28 -23.07 15.59
N ASP A 207 -10.77 -22.47 16.65
CA ASP A 207 -11.53 -21.47 17.41
C ASP A 207 -11.58 -20.14 16.68
N VAL A 208 -10.52 -19.79 15.94
CA VAL A 208 -10.41 -18.46 15.33
C VAL A 208 -10.85 -18.41 13.87
N ARG A 209 -10.57 -19.44 13.07
CA ARG A 209 -10.87 -19.44 11.62
C ARG A 209 -12.36 -19.35 11.34
N GLU A 210 -12.75 -18.72 10.25
CA GLU A 210 -14.17 -18.51 9.88
C GLU A 210 -15.00 -19.81 9.86
N LYS A 211 -14.49 -20.88 9.24
CA LYS A 211 -15.17 -22.18 9.20
C LYS A 211 -15.41 -22.78 10.60
N GLY A 212 -14.57 -22.41 11.55
CA GLY A 212 -14.66 -22.91 12.92
C GLY A 212 -14.39 -24.40 13.07
N ARG A 213 -15.18 -25.06 13.93
CA ARG A 213 -15.05 -26.48 14.25
C ARG A 213 -16.39 -27.22 14.24
N PRO A 214 -16.41 -28.55 14.03
CA PRO A 214 -17.61 -29.35 14.26
C PRO A 214 -18.06 -29.28 15.72
N MET A 215 -19.36 -29.13 15.95
CA MET A 215 -19.97 -29.26 17.27
C MET A 215 -19.94 -30.72 17.72
N ARG A 216 -19.75 -30.92 19.04
CA ARG A 216 -19.65 -32.26 19.64
C ARG A 216 -20.51 -32.36 20.87
N GLU A 217 -21.03 -33.57 21.12
CA GLU A 217 -21.79 -33.87 22.35
C GLU A 217 -20.83 -33.96 23.54
N GLY A 218 -21.16 -33.34 24.65
CA GLY A 218 -20.39 -33.37 25.90
C GLY A 218 -19.02 -32.68 25.72
N ASN A 219 -17.95 -33.43 25.53
CA ASN A 219 -16.61 -32.88 25.42
C ASN A 219 -16.39 -32.23 24.02
N PRO A 220 -16.03 -30.94 23.95
CA PRO A 220 -15.90 -30.21 22.67
C PRO A 220 -14.73 -30.69 21.78
N ILE A 221 -13.84 -31.53 22.31
CA ILE A 221 -12.67 -32.05 21.59
C ILE A 221 -12.82 -33.53 21.24
N THR A 222 -13.31 -34.35 22.16
CA THR A 222 -13.36 -35.81 22.04
C THR A 222 -14.77 -36.38 21.88
N GLY A 223 -15.81 -35.57 22.13
CA GLY A 223 -17.21 -35.99 22.02
C GLY A 223 -17.60 -36.36 20.58
N LYS A 224 -18.72 -37.06 20.44
CA LYS A 224 -19.27 -37.44 19.14
C LYS A 224 -19.68 -36.19 18.34
N ILE A 225 -19.35 -36.14 17.05
CA ILE A 225 -19.73 -35.02 16.18
C ILE A 225 -21.24 -35.01 16.01
N ILE A 226 -21.86 -33.84 16.28
CA ILE A 226 -23.27 -33.58 16.01
C ILE A 226 -23.44 -33.40 14.51
N LYS A 227 -24.38 -34.11 13.91
CA LYS A 227 -24.69 -34.04 12.48
C LYS A 227 -26.09 -33.46 12.26
N ASP A 228 -26.26 -32.76 11.17
CA ASP A 228 -27.56 -32.27 10.68
C ASP A 228 -28.40 -33.41 10.04
N GLU A 229 -29.60 -33.08 9.58
CA GLU A 229 -30.54 -34.02 8.92
C GLU A 229 -29.96 -34.65 7.66
N ASN A 230 -28.99 -33.99 7.01
CA ASN A 230 -28.30 -34.46 5.81
C ASN A 230 -27.01 -35.26 6.13
N GLY A 231 -26.70 -35.48 7.41
CA GLY A 231 -25.51 -36.19 7.86
C GLY A 231 -24.21 -35.36 7.85
N ASN A 232 -24.28 -34.04 7.60
CA ASN A 232 -23.15 -33.16 7.65
C ASN A 232 -22.85 -32.70 9.08
N PRO A 233 -21.59 -32.46 9.45
CA PRO A 233 -21.23 -31.89 10.75
C PRO A 233 -21.86 -30.52 10.97
N VAL A 234 -22.56 -30.33 12.07
CA VAL A 234 -23.00 -28.99 12.51
C VAL A 234 -21.77 -28.20 12.96
N MET A 235 -21.53 -27.05 12.33
CA MET A 235 -20.34 -26.24 12.57
C MET A 235 -20.62 -25.14 13.61
N LYS A 236 -19.68 -24.96 14.55
CA LYS A 236 -19.59 -23.74 15.36
C LYS A 236 -18.60 -22.82 14.68
N PRO A 237 -18.99 -21.65 14.16
CA PRO A 237 -18.07 -20.69 13.54
C PRO A 237 -16.97 -20.27 14.49
N GLY A 238 -15.81 -19.91 13.96
CA GLY A 238 -14.76 -19.28 14.72
C GLY A 238 -15.03 -17.79 14.96
N THR A 239 -14.12 -17.15 15.66
CA THR A 239 -14.29 -15.74 16.09
C THR A 239 -13.96 -14.74 14.99
N LEU A 240 -13.16 -15.12 13.98
CA LEU A 240 -12.73 -14.28 12.88
C LEU A 240 -13.49 -14.62 11.59
N LYS A 241 -13.61 -13.62 10.72
CA LYS A 241 -14.15 -13.73 9.37
C LYS A 241 -13.02 -13.65 8.34
N ALA A 242 -13.31 -13.97 7.09
CA ALA A 242 -12.37 -13.86 5.97
C ALA A 242 -10.97 -14.43 6.30
N CYS A 243 -10.92 -15.54 7.02
CA CYS A 243 -9.66 -16.22 7.33
C CYS A 243 -9.77 -17.73 7.35
N LYS A 244 -8.68 -18.37 6.95
CA LYS A 244 -8.47 -19.82 6.99
C LYS A 244 -7.29 -20.10 7.91
N ALA A 245 -7.37 -21.13 8.76
CA ALA A 245 -6.27 -21.49 9.63
C ALA A 245 -6.20 -22.99 9.88
N ILE A 246 -4.96 -23.46 10.08
CA ILE A 246 -4.62 -24.83 10.51
C ILE A 246 -3.50 -24.75 11.56
N GLY A 247 -3.34 -25.82 12.34
CA GLY A 247 -2.18 -25.98 13.19
C GLY A 247 -1.22 -27.01 12.58
N TRP A 248 0.07 -26.74 12.63
CA TRP A 248 1.12 -27.65 12.18
C TRP A 248 2.33 -27.62 13.11
N PHE A 249 3.29 -28.49 12.87
CA PHE A 249 4.57 -28.51 13.57
C PHE A 249 5.68 -28.25 12.55
N ILE A 250 6.63 -27.40 12.90
CA ILE A 250 7.77 -27.08 12.07
C ILE A 250 9.02 -27.66 12.72
N GLU A 251 9.61 -28.66 12.06
CA GLU A 251 10.79 -29.37 12.57
C GLU A 251 11.99 -28.43 12.71
N GLU A 252 12.19 -27.53 11.73
CA GLU A 252 13.28 -26.55 11.70
C GLU A 252 13.32 -25.70 12.98
N TYR A 253 12.15 -25.33 13.51
CA TYR A 253 12.04 -24.48 14.68
C TYR A 253 11.71 -25.24 15.98
N GLY A 254 11.35 -26.51 15.87
CA GLY A 254 10.98 -27.34 17.00
C GLY A 254 9.71 -26.90 17.72
N ILE A 255 8.82 -26.15 17.05
CA ILE A 255 7.58 -25.59 17.63
C ILE A 255 6.36 -25.90 16.76
N ALA A 256 5.19 -25.89 17.38
CA ALA A 256 3.94 -25.85 16.65
C ALA A 256 3.55 -24.38 16.33
N GLN A 257 2.91 -24.19 15.19
CA GLN A 257 2.41 -22.89 14.73
C GLN A 257 0.92 -22.99 14.38
N VAL A 258 0.22 -21.86 14.49
CA VAL A 258 -1.06 -21.62 13.83
C VAL A 258 -0.76 -20.90 12.52
N SER A 259 -0.89 -21.62 11.39
CA SER A 259 -0.78 -21.02 10.06
C SER A 259 -2.13 -20.45 9.64
N MET A 260 -2.17 -19.18 9.25
CA MET A 260 -3.38 -18.48 8.90
C MET A 260 -3.21 -17.71 7.59
N ASN A 261 -4.23 -17.78 6.73
CA ASN A 261 -4.38 -16.92 5.58
C ASN A 261 -5.56 -15.97 5.81
N MET A 262 -5.29 -14.68 5.91
CA MET A 262 -6.31 -13.64 5.93
C MET A 262 -6.61 -13.25 4.49
N THR A 263 -7.83 -13.49 4.06
CA THR A 263 -8.26 -13.31 2.67
C THR A 263 -8.92 -11.96 2.41
N ASN A 264 -9.20 -11.20 3.47
CA ASN A 264 -9.66 -9.81 3.40
C ASN A 264 -9.23 -9.05 4.66
N LEU A 265 -8.26 -8.16 4.49
CA LEU A 265 -7.65 -7.39 5.59
C LEU A 265 -8.55 -6.27 6.12
N ALA A 266 -9.53 -5.81 5.34
CA ALA A 266 -10.51 -4.83 5.81
C ALA A 266 -11.52 -5.45 6.79
N ILE A 267 -11.79 -6.76 6.65
CA ILE A 267 -12.67 -7.51 7.55
C ILE A 267 -11.89 -8.00 8.78
N THR A 268 -10.70 -8.57 8.57
CA THR A 268 -9.85 -9.10 9.64
C THR A 268 -8.42 -8.56 9.47
N PRO A 269 -8.12 -7.40 10.08
CA PRO A 269 -6.76 -6.86 10.11
C PRO A 269 -5.78 -7.78 10.84
N LEU A 270 -4.50 -7.69 10.49
CA LEU A 270 -3.44 -8.54 11.06
C LEU A 270 -3.39 -8.50 12.60
N HIS A 271 -3.47 -7.30 13.19
CA HIS A 271 -3.43 -7.09 14.64
C HIS A 271 -4.64 -7.69 15.37
N VAL A 272 -5.83 -7.66 14.74
CA VAL A 272 -7.04 -8.31 15.27
C VAL A 272 -6.88 -9.83 15.26
N ALA A 273 -6.34 -10.39 14.17
CA ALA A 273 -6.05 -11.81 14.09
C ALA A 273 -5.02 -12.24 15.14
N PHE A 274 -3.96 -11.44 15.34
CA PHE A 274 -2.95 -11.68 16.38
C PHE A 274 -3.56 -11.73 17.79
N ASP A 275 -4.34 -10.73 18.16
CA ASP A 275 -5.00 -10.66 19.48
C ASP A 275 -5.93 -11.85 19.72
N GLU A 276 -6.72 -12.25 18.71
CA GLU A 276 -7.64 -13.38 18.83
C GLU A 276 -6.89 -14.72 18.95
N VAL A 277 -5.79 -14.89 18.22
CA VAL A 277 -4.96 -16.10 18.37
C VAL A 277 -4.30 -16.14 19.74
N CYS A 278 -3.79 -15.01 20.26
CA CYS A 278 -3.25 -14.91 21.62
C CYS A 278 -4.31 -15.30 22.65
N ARG A 279 -5.52 -14.74 22.57
CA ARG A 279 -6.63 -15.04 23.47
C ARG A 279 -7.02 -16.53 23.44
N ALA A 280 -7.12 -17.11 22.23
CA ALA A 280 -7.47 -18.53 22.05
C ALA A 280 -6.36 -19.47 22.53
N ALA A 281 -5.10 -19.06 22.44
CA ALA A 281 -3.95 -19.80 22.95
C ALA A 281 -3.93 -19.77 24.49
N GLU A 282 -4.06 -18.58 25.08
CA GLU A 282 -4.08 -18.40 26.55
C GLU A 282 -5.17 -19.22 27.21
N ALA A 283 -6.38 -19.25 26.64
CA ALA A 283 -7.49 -20.09 27.11
C ALA A 283 -7.16 -21.61 27.13
N ARG A 284 -6.04 -22.02 26.51
CA ARG A 284 -5.54 -23.40 26.48
C ARG A 284 -4.21 -23.60 27.19
N GLY A 285 -3.75 -22.59 27.93
CA GLY A 285 -2.48 -22.61 28.64
C GLY A 285 -1.28 -22.61 27.66
N VAL A 286 -1.46 -22.08 26.44
CA VAL A 286 -0.43 -21.92 25.43
C VAL A 286 -0.18 -20.43 25.23
N ARG A 287 1.08 -20.06 24.97
CA ARG A 287 1.47 -18.69 24.69
C ARG A 287 1.91 -18.55 23.22
N VAL A 288 1.46 -17.48 22.59
CA VAL A 288 2.04 -17.00 21.32
C VAL A 288 3.36 -16.31 21.66
N THR A 289 4.46 -16.76 21.08
CA THR A 289 5.79 -16.19 21.30
C THR A 289 6.20 -15.17 20.26
N GLY A 290 5.53 -15.16 19.12
CA GLY A 290 5.73 -14.23 18.01
C GLY A 290 4.93 -14.65 16.79
N ALA A 291 5.11 -13.94 15.69
CA ALA A 291 4.49 -14.25 14.42
C ALA A 291 5.51 -14.16 13.27
N GLU A 292 5.23 -14.84 12.18
CA GLU A 292 6.02 -14.83 10.96
C GLU A 292 5.11 -14.46 9.79
N ILE A 293 5.34 -13.32 9.15
CA ILE A 293 4.66 -12.95 7.89
C ILE A 293 5.33 -13.71 6.75
N VAL A 294 4.54 -14.50 6.03
CA VAL A 294 4.99 -15.26 4.86
C VAL A 294 4.73 -14.44 3.60
N GLY A 295 5.79 -14.18 2.83
CA GLY A 295 5.73 -13.32 1.65
C GLY A 295 5.78 -11.84 2.00
N LEU A 296 5.10 -11.03 1.20
CA LEU A 296 5.10 -9.58 1.27
C LEU A 296 3.84 -9.03 1.96
N VAL A 297 3.93 -7.78 2.42
CA VAL A 297 2.83 -7.11 3.12
C VAL A 297 2.73 -5.64 2.71
N PRO A 298 1.51 -5.09 2.52
CA PRO A 298 1.33 -3.66 2.37
C PRO A 298 1.73 -2.89 3.64
N LYS A 299 2.33 -1.74 3.48
CA LYS A 299 2.77 -0.86 4.57
C LYS A 299 1.64 -0.55 5.57
N SER A 300 0.43 -0.30 5.06
CA SER A 300 -0.74 0.02 5.87
C SER A 300 -1.02 -1.04 6.94
N VAL A 301 -0.77 -2.31 6.66
CA VAL A 301 -1.01 -3.43 7.60
C VAL A 301 -0.16 -3.29 8.86
N LEU A 302 1.12 -2.91 8.74
CA LEU A 302 2.02 -2.71 9.86
C LEU A 302 1.77 -1.38 10.57
N VAL A 303 1.49 -0.32 9.82
CA VAL A 303 1.15 1.00 10.39
C VAL A 303 -0.12 0.91 11.24
N ASP A 304 -1.16 0.25 10.75
CA ASP A 304 -2.41 0.06 11.49
C ASP A 304 -2.22 -0.84 12.72
N ALA A 305 -1.38 -1.87 12.62
CA ALA A 305 -0.99 -2.69 13.76
C ALA A 305 -0.25 -1.87 14.83
N GLY A 306 0.70 -1.02 14.43
CA GLY A 306 1.42 -0.14 15.36
C GLY A 306 0.47 0.81 16.10
N ARG A 307 -0.45 1.45 15.37
CA ARG A 307 -1.50 2.30 15.96
C ARG A 307 -2.40 1.51 16.94
N HIS A 308 -2.81 0.31 16.56
CA HIS A 308 -3.62 -0.55 17.41
C HIS A 308 -2.94 -0.83 18.76
N PHE A 309 -1.68 -1.25 18.75
CA PHE A 309 -0.96 -1.56 19.98
C PHE A 309 -0.64 -0.33 20.84
N LEU A 310 -0.48 0.84 20.25
CA LEU A 310 -0.38 2.10 20.99
C LEU A 310 -1.70 2.47 21.66
N ARG A 311 -2.82 2.38 20.93
CA ARG A 311 -4.16 2.64 21.51
C ARG A 311 -4.47 1.71 22.67
N LYS A 312 -4.09 0.44 22.61
CA LYS A 312 -4.22 -0.51 23.75
C LYS A 312 -3.45 -0.06 24.99
N GLN A 313 -2.43 0.77 24.83
CA GLN A 313 -1.62 1.35 25.91
C GLN A 313 -2.08 2.76 26.30
N ASN A 314 -3.17 3.27 25.74
CA ASN A 314 -3.62 4.66 25.86
C ASN A 314 -2.49 5.65 25.49
N ARG A 315 -1.74 5.35 24.44
CA ARG A 315 -0.64 6.16 23.93
C ARG A 315 -0.99 6.80 22.61
N SER A 316 -0.41 7.99 22.37
CA SER A 316 -0.54 8.70 21.10
C SER A 316 -0.11 7.84 19.91
N THR A 317 -0.90 7.90 18.83
CA THR A 317 -0.61 7.29 17.53
C THR A 317 0.07 8.25 16.55
N GLY A 318 0.19 9.53 16.91
CA GLY A 318 0.84 10.56 16.10
C GLY A 318 2.37 10.47 16.14
N LEU A 319 2.90 9.36 15.66
CA LEU A 319 4.32 9.04 15.60
C LEU A 319 4.77 8.89 14.14
N PRO A 320 6.08 9.05 13.85
CA PRO A 320 6.63 8.75 12.54
C PRO A 320 6.30 7.33 12.09
N GLU A 321 6.05 7.15 10.80
CA GLU A 321 5.67 5.86 10.19
C GLU A 321 6.63 4.73 10.58
N ARG A 322 7.93 4.97 10.53
CA ARG A 322 8.95 3.99 10.92
C ARG A 322 8.80 3.52 12.38
N GLU A 323 8.38 4.42 13.26
CA GLU A 323 8.14 4.08 14.66
C GLU A 323 6.87 3.23 14.82
N LEU A 324 5.79 3.54 14.07
CA LEU A 324 4.58 2.71 14.04
C LEU A 324 4.89 1.29 13.56
N VAL A 325 5.68 1.16 12.48
CA VAL A 325 6.13 -0.14 11.97
C VAL A 325 6.99 -0.87 13.02
N ARG A 326 7.91 -0.17 13.70
CA ARG A 326 8.72 -0.76 14.78
C ARG A 326 7.84 -1.28 15.93
N ILE A 327 6.84 -0.51 16.35
CA ILE A 327 5.87 -0.94 17.39
C ILE A 327 5.11 -2.18 16.95
N ALA A 328 4.71 -2.28 15.69
CA ALA A 328 4.05 -3.47 15.15
C ALA A 328 4.96 -4.71 15.21
N ILE A 329 6.22 -4.58 14.77
CA ILE A 329 7.22 -5.66 14.78
C ILE A 329 7.43 -6.18 16.21
N GLU A 330 7.66 -5.29 17.17
CA GLU A 330 7.89 -5.64 18.57
C GLU A 330 6.64 -6.27 19.21
N SER A 331 5.47 -5.67 18.98
CA SER A 331 4.21 -6.13 19.63
C SER A 331 3.78 -7.50 19.15
N MET A 332 3.99 -7.82 17.87
CA MET A 332 3.65 -9.12 17.31
C MET A 332 4.83 -10.11 17.33
N GLY A 333 6.00 -9.70 17.78
CA GLY A 333 7.21 -10.53 17.79
C GLY A 333 7.59 -11.04 16.39
N LEU A 334 7.54 -10.17 15.37
CA LEU A 334 7.83 -10.56 13.99
C LEU A 334 9.28 -10.99 13.79
N SER A 335 10.19 -10.54 14.65
CA SER A 335 11.60 -10.94 14.66
C SER A 335 11.92 -12.12 15.59
N ASN A 336 10.90 -12.87 16.06
CA ASN A 336 11.09 -13.96 17.05
C ASN A 336 11.95 -15.12 16.53
N LEU A 337 11.74 -15.56 15.29
CA LEU A 337 12.48 -16.68 14.69
C LEU A 337 13.58 -16.22 13.73
N LYS A 338 13.29 -15.21 12.93
CA LYS A 338 14.20 -14.58 11.98
C LYS A 338 13.99 -13.07 12.05
N GLU A 339 15.05 -12.29 11.83
CA GLU A 339 14.96 -10.85 11.77
C GLU A 339 13.94 -10.42 10.70
N PHE A 340 12.96 -9.62 11.08
CA PHE A 340 12.02 -9.00 10.16
C PHE A 340 12.58 -7.68 9.66
N LYS A 341 12.89 -7.61 8.38
CA LYS A 341 13.41 -6.42 7.72
C LYS A 341 12.30 -5.75 6.90
N PRO A 342 11.78 -4.61 7.34
CA PRO A 342 10.70 -3.93 6.61
C PRO A 342 11.05 -3.64 5.16
N GLU A 343 12.31 -3.30 4.88
CA GLU A 343 12.83 -2.97 3.54
C GLU A 343 12.75 -4.15 2.55
N GLU A 344 12.71 -5.40 3.07
CA GLU A 344 12.64 -6.64 2.28
C GLU A 344 11.22 -7.23 2.27
N LYS A 345 10.30 -6.73 3.13
CA LYS A 345 8.98 -7.33 3.34
C LYS A 345 7.81 -6.39 3.05
N VAL A 346 8.04 -5.08 3.13
CA VAL A 346 6.99 -4.08 2.86
C VAL A 346 7.09 -3.62 1.41
N ILE A 347 6.00 -3.84 0.68
CA ILE A 347 5.94 -3.59 -0.77
C ILE A 347 6.33 -2.15 -1.11
N GLU A 348 5.76 -1.18 -0.41
CA GLU A 348 6.03 0.24 -0.66
C GLU A 348 7.50 0.61 -0.39
N TYR A 349 8.12 0.05 0.63
CA TYR A 349 9.55 0.30 0.92
C TYR A 349 10.46 -0.31 -0.15
N MET A 350 10.10 -1.50 -0.67
CA MET A 350 10.83 -2.11 -1.78
C MET A 350 10.75 -1.27 -3.05
N LEU A 351 9.59 -0.68 -3.33
CA LEU A 351 9.39 0.20 -4.49
C LEU A 351 10.14 1.52 -4.32
N GLU A 352 10.03 2.13 -3.13
CA GLU A 352 10.75 3.36 -2.80
C GLU A 352 12.27 3.17 -2.92
N ALA A 353 12.80 2.05 -2.42
CA ALA A 353 14.23 1.74 -2.52
C ALA A 353 14.71 1.61 -3.98
N GLU A 354 13.86 1.07 -4.88
CA GLU A 354 14.19 0.95 -6.30
C GLU A 354 14.18 2.31 -7.01
N GLU A 355 13.15 3.13 -6.77
CA GLU A 355 13.02 4.47 -7.35
C GLU A 355 14.14 5.40 -6.87
N MET A 356 14.62 5.18 -5.65
CA MET A 356 15.67 5.97 -5.02
C MET A 356 17.08 5.57 -5.45
N LYS A 357 17.25 4.51 -6.24
CA LYS A 357 18.58 4.15 -6.76
C LYS A 357 19.19 5.31 -7.55
N GLY A 358 20.18 5.97 -6.94
CA GLY A 358 20.89 7.09 -7.54
C GLY A 358 20.21 8.46 -7.42
N VAL A 359 19.05 8.56 -6.79
CA VAL A 359 18.36 9.81 -6.48
C VAL A 359 18.67 10.24 -5.05
N LYS A 360 19.19 11.44 -4.86
CA LYS A 360 19.38 12.04 -3.53
C LYS A 360 18.18 12.96 -3.25
N LYS A 361 17.40 12.65 -2.23
CA LYS A 361 16.38 13.57 -1.73
C LYS A 361 16.99 14.61 -0.80
N LEU A 362 16.48 15.82 -0.84
CA LEU A 362 16.86 16.88 0.08
C LEU A 362 16.49 16.53 1.52
N VAL A 363 15.33 15.90 1.72
CA VAL A 363 14.85 15.50 3.05
C VAL A 363 15.67 14.38 3.71
N ASP A 364 16.50 13.66 2.95
CA ASP A 364 17.40 12.61 3.50
C ASP A 364 18.76 13.17 3.90
N MET A 365 19.02 14.46 3.65
CA MET A 365 20.26 15.10 4.03
C MET A 365 20.31 15.34 5.54
N THR A 366 21.52 15.33 6.11
CA THR A 366 21.72 15.82 7.49
C THR A 366 21.40 17.31 7.55
N CYS A 367 21.03 17.84 8.73
CA CYS A 367 20.80 19.27 8.90
C CYS A 367 21.99 20.13 8.42
N THR A 368 23.23 19.68 8.69
CA THR A 368 24.44 20.34 8.21
C THR A 368 24.53 20.29 6.69
N GLY A 369 24.38 19.09 6.10
CA GLY A 369 24.46 18.91 4.65
C GLY A 369 23.39 19.69 3.90
N PHE A 370 22.16 19.76 4.43
CA PHE A 370 21.09 20.57 3.85
C PHE A 370 21.42 22.07 3.86
N ALA A 371 21.99 22.57 4.96
CA ALA A 371 22.42 23.96 5.07
C ALA A 371 23.60 24.29 4.14
N GLU A 372 24.57 23.39 4.04
CA GLU A 372 25.73 23.53 3.15
C GLU A 372 25.31 23.51 1.68
N GLU A 373 24.42 22.60 1.28
CA GLU A 373 23.88 22.56 -0.09
C GLU A 373 23.09 23.83 -0.41
N THR A 374 22.27 24.33 0.54
CA THR A 374 21.56 25.60 0.38
C THR A 374 22.51 26.79 0.19
N ALA A 375 23.68 26.77 0.81
CA ALA A 375 24.68 27.82 0.73
C ALA A 375 25.58 27.72 -0.52
N SER A 376 25.46 26.65 -1.28
CA SER A 376 26.30 26.37 -2.46
C SER A 376 25.81 27.12 -3.71
N GLU A 377 26.48 26.87 -4.85
CA GLU A 377 26.05 27.35 -6.18
C GLU A 377 24.91 26.51 -6.78
N SER A 378 24.45 25.48 -6.08
CA SER A 378 23.34 24.63 -6.52
C SER A 378 22.06 25.44 -6.61
N PRO A 379 21.27 25.28 -7.68
CA PRO A 379 19.97 25.97 -7.79
C PRO A 379 18.89 25.41 -6.86
N ALA A 380 19.17 24.27 -6.18
CA ALA A 380 18.31 23.62 -5.20
C ALA A 380 19.16 23.09 -4.02
N PRO A 381 18.66 23.18 -2.75
CA PRO A 381 17.33 23.67 -2.36
C PRO A 381 17.22 25.19 -2.48
N GLY A 382 16.11 25.65 -3.03
CA GLY A 382 15.76 27.08 -3.14
C GLY A 382 14.76 27.53 -2.06
N GLY A 383 14.26 28.77 -2.22
CA GLY A 383 13.32 29.38 -1.26
C GLY A 383 12.02 28.59 -1.07
N GLY A 384 11.55 27.87 -2.10
CA GLY A 384 10.35 27.03 -2.01
C GLY A 384 10.58 25.80 -1.15
N SER A 385 11.66 25.06 -1.38
CA SER A 385 12.06 23.90 -0.56
C SER A 385 12.29 24.31 0.90
N ILE A 386 12.96 25.46 1.15
CA ILE A 386 13.16 26.00 2.51
C ILE A 386 11.81 26.33 3.17
N SER A 387 10.89 26.97 2.43
CA SER A 387 9.55 27.28 2.94
C SER A 387 8.77 26.03 3.34
N ALA A 388 8.82 24.99 2.51
CA ALA A 388 8.19 23.71 2.83
C ALA A 388 8.80 23.08 4.09
N TYR A 389 10.13 23.11 4.23
CA TYR A 389 10.82 22.54 5.40
C TYR A 389 10.51 23.32 6.69
N MET A 390 10.45 24.67 6.64
CA MET A 390 10.00 25.48 7.78
C MET A 390 8.58 25.12 8.21
N GLY A 391 7.69 24.91 7.26
CA GLY A 391 6.32 24.46 7.55
C GLY A 391 6.28 23.06 8.18
N ALA A 392 7.12 22.14 7.70
CA ALA A 392 7.27 20.80 8.29
C ALA A 392 7.74 20.87 9.75
N LEU A 393 8.70 21.72 10.05
CA LEU A 393 9.18 21.96 11.43
C LEU A 393 8.11 22.58 12.32
N ALA A 394 7.28 23.49 11.78
CA ALA A 394 6.14 24.04 12.51
C ALA A 394 5.14 22.95 12.93
N ALA A 395 4.75 22.09 11.98
CA ALA A 395 3.87 20.95 12.26
C ALA A 395 4.51 19.96 13.23
N ALA A 396 5.81 19.71 13.10
CA ALA A 396 6.56 18.85 14.00
C ALA A 396 6.56 19.34 15.44
N LEU A 397 6.75 20.66 15.67
CA LEU A 397 6.68 21.25 17.01
C LEU A 397 5.27 21.12 17.61
N GLY A 398 4.22 21.40 16.86
CA GLY A 398 2.84 21.17 17.31
C GLY A 398 2.59 19.69 17.67
N THR A 399 3.06 18.76 16.84
CA THR A 399 2.99 17.31 17.07
C THR A 399 3.74 16.92 18.33
N MET A 400 4.93 17.45 18.55
CA MET A 400 5.74 17.20 19.75
C MET A 400 4.98 17.61 21.01
N VAL A 401 4.41 18.81 21.02
CA VAL A 401 3.64 19.30 22.18
C VAL A 401 2.42 18.41 22.43
N ALA A 402 1.74 17.96 21.37
CA ALA A 402 0.60 17.04 21.48
C ALA A 402 1.03 15.69 22.07
N ASN A 403 2.11 15.10 21.58
CA ASN A 403 2.66 13.85 22.09
C ASN A 403 3.08 13.97 23.57
N LEU A 404 3.75 15.04 23.96
CA LEU A 404 4.13 15.29 25.35
C LEU A 404 2.90 15.49 26.25
N SER A 405 1.85 16.10 25.73
CA SER A 405 0.59 16.33 26.47
C SER A 405 -0.18 15.03 26.67
N SER A 406 -0.21 14.15 25.69
CA SER A 406 -0.90 12.85 25.77
C SER A 406 -0.34 11.91 26.83
N HIS A 407 0.91 12.14 27.25
CA HIS A 407 1.62 11.31 28.26
C HIS A 407 1.86 12.05 29.57
N LYS A 408 1.27 13.23 29.74
CA LYS A 408 1.44 14.00 30.96
C LYS A 408 0.66 13.35 32.10
N ALA A 409 1.35 13.06 33.20
CA ALA A 409 0.74 12.49 34.39
C ALA A 409 -0.46 13.32 34.87
N GLY A 410 -1.58 12.67 35.13
CA GLY A 410 -2.85 13.30 35.51
C GLY A 410 -3.69 13.82 34.34
N TRP A 411 -3.27 13.55 33.08
CA TRP A 411 -4.04 13.85 31.86
C TRP A 411 -4.42 12.58 31.10
N ASP A 412 -4.42 11.44 31.75
CA ASP A 412 -4.64 10.13 31.18
C ASP A 412 -6.00 9.98 30.47
N ASP A 413 -7.02 10.72 30.89
CA ASP A 413 -8.34 10.79 30.28
C ASP A 413 -8.42 11.66 29.01
N ARG A 414 -7.35 12.41 28.70
CA ARG A 414 -7.24 13.30 27.54
C ARG A 414 -6.29 12.78 26.45
N TRP A 415 -5.76 11.59 26.60
CA TRP A 415 -4.74 11.08 25.68
C TRP A 415 -5.23 11.01 24.22
N GLU A 416 -6.50 10.65 23.99
CA GLU A 416 -7.10 10.58 22.63
C GLU A 416 -7.13 11.96 21.98
N PHE A 417 -7.57 12.98 22.70
CA PHE A 417 -7.60 14.36 22.21
C PHE A 417 -6.23 14.81 21.71
N PHE A 418 -5.18 14.57 22.46
CA PHE A 418 -3.82 14.93 22.07
C PHE A 418 -3.27 14.00 20.97
N SER A 419 -3.64 12.74 20.98
CA SER A 419 -3.28 11.79 19.91
C SER A 419 -3.85 12.23 18.56
N ASP A 420 -5.11 12.67 18.53
CA ASP A 420 -5.75 13.13 17.28
C ASP A 420 -5.05 14.39 16.73
N TRP A 421 -4.64 15.31 17.59
CA TRP A 421 -3.85 16.46 17.17
C TRP A 421 -2.45 16.06 16.70
N ALA A 422 -1.83 15.09 17.35
CA ALA A 422 -0.54 14.58 16.92
C ALA A 422 -0.64 13.88 15.55
N ASP A 423 -1.67 13.08 15.30
CA ASP A 423 -1.93 12.47 13.99
C ASP A 423 -2.13 13.53 12.90
N ASN A 424 -2.90 14.60 13.19
CA ASN A 424 -3.09 15.73 12.27
C ASN A 424 -1.77 16.43 11.96
N GLY A 425 -0.96 16.70 12.99
CA GLY A 425 0.34 17.34 12.82
C GLY A 425 1.31 16.47 12.01
N MET A 426 1.33 15.14 12.23
CA MET A 426 2.10 14.21 11.43
C MET A 426 1.69 14.22 9.95
N ALA A 427 0.39 14.28 9.66
CA ALA A 427 -0.11 14.34 8.29
C ALA A 427 0.37 15.62 7.58
N VAL A 428 0.28 16.78 8.25
CA VAL A 428 0.76 18.06 7.72
C VAL A 428 2.28 18.06 7.54
N MET A 429 3.02 17.56 8.51
CA MET A 429 4.49 17.44 8.42
C MET A 429 4.92 16.59 7.23
N ASN A 430 4.29 15.43 7.04
CA ASN A 430 4.63 14.54 5.93
C ASN A 430 4.29 15.14 4.56
N GLU A 431 3.17 15.87 4.43
CA GLU A 431 2.82 16.60 3.20
C GLU A 431 3.89 17.66 2.88
N LEU A 432 4.37 18.38 3.88
CA LEU A 432 5.36 19.43 3.72
C LEU A 432 6.76 18.89 3.43
N LEU A 433 7.16 17.77 4.06
CA LEU A 433 8.41 17.08 3.72
C LEU A 433 8.41 16.60 2.26
N TYR A 434 7.29 16.05 1.78
CA TYR A 434 7.14 15.72 0.36
C TYR A 434 7.34 16.95 -0.54
N LEU A 435 6.78 18.11 -0.15
CA LEU A 435 6.85 19.35 -0.93
C LEU A 435 8.27 19.96 -0.97
N VAL A 436 9.18 19.59 -0.06
CA VAL A 436 10.59 20.01 -0.11
C VAL A 436 11.25 19.54 -1.41
N ASP A 437 11.12 18.25 -1.72
CA ASP A 437 11.69 17.67 -2.94
C ASP A 437 10.87 18.00 -4.18
N GLU A 438 9.54 18.14 -4.03
CA GLU A 438 8.63 18.47 -5.13
C GLU A 438 8.88 19.87 -5.70
N ASP A 439 9.31 20.83 -4.87
CA ASP A 439 9.72 22.17 -5.33
C ASP A 439 10.93 22.08 -6.27
N THR A 440 11.93 21.28 -5.90
CA THR A 440 13.08 21.00 -6.75
C THR A 440 12.68 20.28 -8.04
N ALA A 441 11.79 19.28 -7.95
CA ALA A 441 11.29 18.56 -9.12
C ALA A 441 10.52 19.49 -10.08
N ALA A 442 9.75 20.44 -9.54
CA ALA A 442 9.04 21.44 -10.35
C ALA A 442 10.02 22.38 -11.07
N PHE A 443 11.10 22.81 -10.40
CA PHE A 443 12.16 23.59 -11.01
C PHE A 443 12.87 22.81 -12.13
N ASN A 444 13.21 21.55 -11.91
CA ASN A 444 13.87 20.71 -12.90
C ASN A 444 13.02 20.56 -14.18
N LYS A 445 11.69 20.46 -14.08
CA LYS A 445 10.80 20.45 -15.25
C LYS A 445 10.94 21.71 -16.11
N ILE A 446 11.15 22.88 -15.50
CA ILE A 446 11.44 24.12 -16.25
C ILE A 446 12.80 24.00 -16.96
N MET A 447 13.82 23.48 -16.27
CA MET A 447 15.15 23.30 -16.83
C MET A 447 15.14 22.31 -18.01
N ASP A 448 14.37 21.24 -17.93
CA ASP A 448 14.20 20.26 -19.03
C ASP A 448 13.65 20.92 -20.29
N VAL A 449 12.70 21.86 -20.18
CA VAL A 449 12.17 22.62 -21.31
C VAL A 449 13.23 23.49 -21.97
N PHE A 450 14.20 24.02 -21.23
CA PHE A 450 15.32 24.77 -21.83
C PHE A 450 16.18 23.88 -22.75
N GLY A 451 16.25 22.58 -22.47
CA GLY A 451 16.93 21.58 -23.31
C GLY A 451 16.16 21.16 -24.56
N MET A 452 14.88 21.51 -24.71
CA MET A 452 14.06 21.09 -25.86
C MET A 452 14.52 21.75 -27.18
N PRO A 453 14.35 21.06 -28.33
CA PRO A 453 14.62 21.61 -29.65
C PRO A 453 13.86 22.91 -29.92
N LYS A 454 14.46 23.82 -30.74
CA LYS A 454 13.90 25.13 -31.09
C LYS A 454 14.23 25.57 -32.54
N GLY A 455 14.51 24.62 -33.41
CA GLY A 455 14.93 24.90 -34.80
C GLY A 455 13.74 25.20 -35.71
N THR A 456 12.65 24.44 -35.62
CA THR A 456 11.44 24.63 -36.43
C THR A 456 10.34 25.40 -35.67
N ASP A 457 9.31 25.86 -36.39
CA ASP A 457 8.21 26.59 -35.78
C ASP A 457 7.33 25.64 -34.93
N GLU A 458 7.20 24.37 -35.31
CA GLU A 458 6.55 23.32 -34.54
C GLU A 458 7.30 23.05 -33.22
N GLU A 459 8.63 22.95 -33.29
CA GLU A 459 9.47 22.77 -32.10
C GLU A 459 9.36 23.96 -31.14
N LYS A 460 9.35 25.20 -31.66
CA LYS A 460 9.15 26.41 -30.86
C LYS A 460 7.78 26.41 -30.18
N ALA A 461 6.72 26.02 -30.91
CA ALA A 461 5.36 25.92 -30.38
C ALA A 461 5.26 24.89 -29.28
N ALA A 462 5.76 23.67 -29.49
CA ALA A 462 5.79 22.60 -28.49
C ALA A 462 6.58 23.01 -27.24
N ARG A 463 7.74 23.66 -27.42
CA ARG A 463 8.54 24.18 -26.30
C ARG A 463 7.81 25.26 -25.51
N ALA A 464 7.09 26.15 -26.21
CA ALA A 464 6.32 27.22 -25.58
C ALA A 464 5.13 26.69 -24.77
N GLU A 465 4.49 25.63 -25.23
CA GLU A 465 3.44 24.90 -24.51
C GLU A 465 4.00 24.18 -23.29
N ALA A 466 5.10 23.42 -23.47
CA ALA A 466 5.78 22.73 -22.36
C ALA A 466 6.25 23.72 -21.27
N MET A 467 6.73 24.91 -21.65
CA MET A 467 7.11 25.97 -20.70
C MET A 467 5.92 26.46 -19.90
N GLU A 468 4.76 26.66 -20.53
CA GLU A 468 3.54 27.09 -19.83
C GLU A 468 3.11 26.05 -18.81
N VAL A 469 3.09 24.77 -19.19
CA VAL A 469 2.75 23.66 -18.29
C VAL A 469 3.74 23.55 -17.13
N ALA A 470 5.04 23.63 -17.39
CA ALA A 470 6.07 23.58 -16.35
C ALA A 470 5.99 24.80 -15.39
N THR A 471 5.75 26.00 -15.92
CA THR A 471 5.61 27.22 -15.13
C THR A 471 4.34 27.17 -14.25
N LEU A 472 3.23 26.68 -14.81
CA LEU A 472 2.00 26.46 -14.03
C LEU A 472 2.26 25.52 -12.86
N TYR A 473 2.91 24.38 -13.13
CA TYR A 473 3.24 23.43 -12.08
C TYR A 473 4.16 24.02 -11.01
N ALA A 474 5.19 24.74 -11.42
CA ALA A 474 6.11 25.45 -10.51
C ALA A 474 5.41 26.56 -9.69
N THR A 475 4.25 27.07 -10.16
CA THR A 475 3.41 28.01 -9.40
C THR A 475 2.48 27.27 -8.43
N GLN A 476 1.97 26.10 -8.83
CA GLN A 476 1.05 25.29 -8.01
C GLN A 476 1.75 24.68 -6.79
N VAL A 477 3.01 24.25 -6.91
CA VAL A 477 3.75 23.62 -5.80
C VAL A 477 3.90 24.57 -4.60
N PRO A 478 4.41 25.80 -4.71
CA PRO A 478 4.48 26.71 -3.58
C PRO A 478 3.08 27.13 -3.06
N LEU A 479 2.05 27.20 -3.90
CA LEU A 479 0.69 27.42 -3.42
C LEU A 479 0.17 26.26 -2.57
N ARG A 480 0.50 25.01 -2.93
CA ARG A 480 0.23 23.83 -2.09
C ARG A 480 1.01 23.89 -0.78
N THR A 481 2.26 24.32 -0.83
CA THR A 481 3.09 24.53 0.37
C THR A 481 2.43 25.54 1.31
N MET A 482 1.90 26.66 0.79
CA MET A 482 1.16 27.64 1.60
C MET A 482 -0.06 27.01 2.28
N LYS A 483 -0.87 26.25 1.52
CA LYS A 483 -2.07 25.58 2.04
C LYS A 483 -1.75 24.55 3.12
N ALA A 484 -0.70 23.75 2.90
CA ALA A 484 -0.24 22.76 3.87
C ALA A 484 0.34 23.43 5.13
N ALA A 485 1.21 24.42 4.97
CA ALA A 485 1.80 25.15 6.09
C ALA A 485 0.74 25.93 6.91
N TYR A 486 -0.32 26.41 6.27
CA TYR A 486 -1.42 27.05 6.97
C TYR A 486 -2.17 26.09 7.91
N LYS A 487 -2.33 24.81 7.52
CA LYS A 487 -2.93 23.79 8.40
C LYS A 487 -2.13 23.54 9.68
N ALA A 488 -0.82 23.83 9.68
CA ALA A 488 0.00 23.70 10.90
C ALA A 488 -0.48 24.65 12.01
N PHE A 489 -1.09 25.78 11.68
CA PHE A 489 -1.64 26.71 12.68
C PHE A 489 -2.74 26.08 13.53
N ASP A 490 -3.55 25.17 12.99
CA ASP A 490 -4.61 24.51 13.75
C ASP A 490 -4.01 23.67 14.88
N VAL A 491 -2.97 22.87 14.56
CA VAL A 491 -2.26 22.03 15.53
C VAL A 491 -1.55 22.90 16.57
N VAL A 492 -0.83 23.90 16.12
CA VAL A 492 -0.03 24.79 16.98
C VAL A 492 -0.96 25.60 17.90
N ARG A 493 -2.10 26.11 17.40
CA ARG A 493 -3.11 26.82 18.19
C ARG A 493 -3.67 25.92 19.29
N ALA A 494 -4.14 24.73 18.94
CA ALA A 494 -4.68 23.79 19.91
C ALA A 494 -3.64 23.47 21.00
N MET A 495 -2.36 23.36 20.63
CA MET A 495 -1.29 23.08 21.58
C MET A 495 -0.89 24.32 22.40
N ALA A 496 -1.01 25.52 21.89
CA ALA A 496 -0.84 26.74 22.66
C ALA A 496 -1.96 26.91 23.70
N GLU A 497 -3.20 26.56 23.34
CA GLU A 497 -4.39 26.70 24.19
C GLU A 497 -4.50 25.57 25.22
N GLU A 498 -4.33 24.30 24.81
CA GLU A 498 -4.69 23.10 25.58
C GLU A 498 -3.50 22.21 25.96
N GLY A 499 -2.34 22.43 25.32
CA GLY A 499 -1.17 21.58 25.49
C GLY A 499 -0.45 21.77 26.82
N ASN A 500 0.59 20.95 27.02
CA ASN A 500 1.43 21.00 28.20
C ASN A 500 2.02 22.40 28.40
N PRO A 501 1.74 23.10 29.50
CA PRO A 501 2.23 24.46 29.74
C PRO A 501 3.76 24.59 29.66
N ASN A 502 4.51 23.53 30.00
CA ASN A 502 5.97 23.53 29.91
C ASN A 502 6.50 23.57 28.48
N SER A 503 5.64 23.31 27.49
CA SER A 503 5.98 23.30 26.05
C SER A 503 5.23 24.39 25.29
N VAL A 504 4.64 25.37 25.96
CA VAL A 504 3.87 26.45 25.30
C VAL A 504 4.75 27.30 24.38
N SER A 505 6.02 27.50 24.72
CA SER A 505 6.98 28.22 23.89
C SER A 505 7.27 27.49 22.57
N ASP A 506 7.26 26.15 22.58
CA ASP A 506 7.43 25.36 21.36
C ASP A 506 6.26 25.57 20.39
N ALA A 507 5.02 25.69 20.90
CA ALA A 507 3.88 26.07 20.11
C ALA A 507 4.04 27.49 19.52
N GLY A 508 4.59 28.43 20.30
CA GLY A 508 4.92 29.78 19.82
C GLY A 508 5.93 29.78 18.67
N VAL A 509 7.03 29.05 18.83
CA VAL A 509 8.04 28.86 17.76
C VAL A 509 7.41 28.18 16.53
N GLY A 510 6.50 27.22 16.73
CA GLY A 510 5.74 26.59 15.66
C GLY A 510 4.90 27.60 14.86
N ALA A 511 4.24 28.56 15.52
CA ALA A 511 3.48 29.61 14.85
C ALA A 511 4.36 30.54 14.01
N LEU A 512 5.53 30.95 14.55
CA LEU A 512 6.52 31.75 13.82
C LEU A 512 7.05 31.02 12.59
N ALA A 513 7.37 29.75 12.71
CA ALA A 513 7.84 28.91 11.60
C ALA A 513 6.76 28.72 10.52
N ALA A 514 5.51 28.45 10.91
CA ALA A 514 4.39 28.31 9.99
C ALA A 514 4.14 29.60 9.19
N ARG A 515 4.16 30.74 9.87
CA ARG A 515 4.04 32.05 9.20
C ARG A 515 5.18 32.28 8.22
N SER A 516 6.41 32.01 8.61
CA SER A 516 7.58 32.16 7.73
C SER A 516 7.50 31.26 6.50
N ALA A 517 7.02 30.02 6.66
CA ALA A 517 6.77 29.07 5.58
C ALA A 517 5.73 29.62 4.57
N VAL A 518 4.57 30.08 5.06
CA VAL A 518 3.51 30.66 4.21
C VAL A 518 4.01 31.89 3.46
N MET A 519 4.73 32.78 4.13
CA MET A 519 5.22 34.02 3.50
C MET A 519 6.30 33.73 2.46
N GLY A 520 7.25 32.83 2.77
CA GLY A 520 8.30 32.42 1.83
C GLY A 520 7.71 31.76 0.57
N ALA A 521 6.79 30.83 0.75
CA ALA A 521 6.11 30.18 -0.38
C ALA A 521 5.26 31.18 -1.21
N CYS A 522 4.64 32.20 -0.58
CA CYS A 522 3.92 33.27 -1.29
C CYS A 522 4.84 34.06 -2.26
N LEU A 523 6.10 34.30 -1.89
CA LEU A 523 7.08 34.93 -2.78
C LEU A 523 7.34 34.07 -4.02
N ASN A 524 7.41 32.76 -3.86
CA ASN A 524 7.58 31.82 -4.96
C ASN A 524 6.34 31.74 -5.87
N VAL A 525 5.13 31.77 -5.31
CA VAL A 525 3.89 31.89 -6.11
C VAL A 525 3.93 33.14 -6.98
N LYS A 526 4.27 34.29 -6.39
CA LYS A 526 4.28 35.58 -7.12
C LYS A 526 5.30 35.61 -8.25
N ILE A 527 6.52 35.13 -8.01
CA ILE A 527 7.57 35.16 -9.04
C ILE A 527 7.25 34.19 -10.18
N ASN A 528 6.74 33.00 -9.88
CA ASN A 528 6.41 32.01 -10.89
C ASN A 528 5.15 32.40 -11.70
N ALA A 529 4.10 32.93 -11.04
CA ALA A 529 2.89 33.40 -11.69
C ALA A 529 3.15 34.54 -12.69
N ALA A 530 4.19 35.34 -12.48
CA ALA A 530 4.58 36.38 -13.44
C ALA A 530 4.97 35.81 -14.81
N GLY A 531 5.46 34.57 -14.87
CA GLY A 531 5.85 33.87 -16.10
C GLY A 531 4.69 33.23 -16.88
N LEU A 532 3.49 33.12 -16.31
CA LEU A 532 2.32 32.49 -16.95
C LEU A 532 1.73 33.41 -18.03
N LYS A 533 1.33 32.81 -19.15
CA LYS A 533 0.62 33.52 -20.24
C LYS A 533 -0.84 33.78 -19.89
N ASP A 534 -1.50 32.81 -19.23
CA ASP A 534 -2.85 32.98 -18.72
C ASP A 534 -2.86 33.92 -17.52
N ARG A 535 -3.05 35.20 -17.80
CA ARG A 535 -3.03 36.26 -16.78
C ARG A 535 -4.18 36.14 -15.78
N ALA A 536 -5.35 35.66 -16.21
CA ALA A 536 -6.51 35.52 -15.32
C ALA A 536 -6.22 34.40 -14.29
N MET A 537 -5.66 33.27 -14.72
CA MET A 537 -5.25 32.20 -13.82
C MET A 537 -4.12 32.65 -12.88
N ALA A 538 -3.10 33.34 -13.40
CA ALA A 538 -2.01 33.88 -12.59
C ALA A 538 -2.50 34.82 -11.50
N GLU A 539 -3.38 35.75 -11.82
CA GLU A 539 -3.97 36.70 -10.89
C GLU A 539 -4.84 36.00 -9.82
N ALA A 540 -5.62 35.00 -10.21
CA ALA A 540 -6.41 34.17 -9.27
C ALA A 540 -5.51 33.44 -8.25
N MET A 541 -4.42 32.83 -8.71
CA MET A 541 -3.47 32.13 -7.82
C MET A 541 -2.75 33.09 -6.88
N VAL A 542 -2.37 34.28 -7.35
CA VAL A 542 -1.74 35.31 -6.51
C VAL A 542 -2.75 35.86 -5.49
N ALA A 543 -4.00 36.06 -5.87
CA ALA A 543 -5.04 36.52 -4.96
C ALA A 543 -5.27 35.51 -3.83
N GLU A 544 -5.40 34.23 -4.16
CA GLU A 544 -5.51 33.14 -3.18
C GLU A 544 -4.28 33.10 -2.23
N ALA A 545 -3.08 33.23 -2.78
CA ALA A 545 -1.86 33.27 -1.99
C ALA A 545 -1.85 34.46 -1.00
N MET A 546 -2.33 35.65 -1.43
CA MET A 546 -2.41 36.82 -0.56
C MET A 546 -3.43 36.65 0.56
N GLU A 547 -4.56 36.01 0.30
CA GLU A 547 -5.55 35.67 1.33
C GLU A 547 -4.97 34.75 2.40
N ILE A 548 -4.29 33.64 1.97
CA ILE A 548 -3.63 32.70 2.89
C ILE A 548 -2.54 33.43 3.70
N GLN A 549 -1.76 34.32 3.06
CA GLN A 549 -0.73 35.11 3.74
C GLN A 549 -1.31 35.97 4.84
N ALA A 550 -2.40 36.71 4.55
CA ALA A 550 -3.05 37.57 5.52
C ALA A 550 -3.64 36.76 6.70
N ALA A 551 -4.25 35.60 6.39
CA ALA A 551 -4.78 34.70 7.40
C ALA A 551 -3.67 34.15 8.31
N ALA A 552 -2.52 33.80 7.75
CA ALA A 552 -1.36 33.29 8.50
C ALA A 552 -0.78 34.35 9.47
N GLN A 553 -0.68 35.61 9.03
CA GLN A 553 -0.23 36.70 9.89
C GLN A 553 -1.17 36.92 11.07
N LYS A 554 -2.48 36.86 10.83
CA LYS A 554 -3.49 36.97 11.87
C LYS A 554 -3.39 35.79 12.86
N ALA A 555 -3.30 34.55 12.35
CA ALA A 555 -3.19 33.36 13.17
C ALA A 555 -1.95 33.39 14.07
N GLU A 556 -0.79 33.77 13.53
CA GLU A 556 0.43 33.95 14.32
C GLU A 556 0.21 34.93 15.48
N THR A 557 -0.32 36.11 15.19
CA THR A 557 -0.55 37.15 16.20
C THR A 557 -1.45 36.67 17.34
N GLU A 558 -2.53 35.95 17.00
CA GLU A 558 -3.47 35.40 17.98
C GLU A 558 -2.81 34.33 18.84
N ILE A 559 -2.05 33.40 18.22
CA ILE A 559 -1.38 32.33 18.95
C ILE A 559 -0.30 32.87 19.86
N LEU A 560 0.53 33.82 19.40
CA LEU A 560 1.56 34.42 20.23
C LEU A 560 0.96 35.16 21.43
N ALA A 561 -0.21 35.83 21.27
CA ALA A 561 -0.89 36.43 22.40
C ALA A 561 -1.30 35.39 23.47
N VAL A 562 -1.74 34.21 23.07
CA VAL A 562 -2.02 33.11 23.99
C VAL A 562 -0.74 32.62 24.67
N VAL A 563 0.33 32.42 23.90
CA VAL A 563 1.63 31.96 24.40
C VAL A 563 2.20 32.94 25.43
N GLU A 564 2.25 34.23 25.10
CA GLU A 564 2.70 35.33 25.97
C GLU A 564 1.93 35.33 27.30
N SER A 565 0.58 35.16 27.24
CA SER A 565 -0.25 35.15 28.44
C SER A 565 0.03 33.95 29.36
N LYS A 566 0.65 32.89 28.87
CA LYS A 566 0.98 31.68 29.62
C LYS A 566 2.44 31.61 30.10
N ILE A 567 3.33 32.40 29.49
CA ILE A 567 4.74 32.52 29.90
C ILE A 567 4.90 33.51 31.04
N ALA A 568 4.04 34.54 31.06
CA ALA A 568 4.01 35.58 32.11
C ALA A 568 3.43 34.98 33.42
#